data_fa8d820d35d394bad629f66146494e91
#
_entry.id   fa8d820d35d394bad629f66146494e91
#
_cell.length_a   1.000
_cell.length_b   1.000
_cell.length_c   1.000
_cell.angle_alpha   90.00
_cell.angle_beta   90.00
_cell.angle_gamma   90.00
#
_symmetry.space_group_name_H-M   'P 1'
#
loop_
_entity.id
_entity.type
_entity.pdbx_description
1 polymer ?
#
loop_
_entity_poly.entity_id
_entity_poly.type
_entity_poly.pdbx_seq_one_letter_code
_entity_poly.pdbx_strand_id
1 'polypeptide(L)'
;DTLHLIPVLKEILAINPDIKIMGSPWSAPVWMKSNKNSVGGNLNPQHYSVYAQYFVKYIQAMKANGITIDAITPQNEPQHGGNNPSLVMSAAHQTDFIKNHLGPAFQAAGITTKIVVWDHNCNRPDYPIEILNDPAAKSFVHGSAFHLYEGDVSALSQVHEAHPDKALYFTEQWTGSNSNFDGDLKWHIKNVVIGSMRNWSK
;
A
#
# COMPACT_ATOMS: atom_id res chain seq x y z
N ASP A 1 2.58 -18.49 4.63
CA ASP A 1 3.46 -18.02 3.53
C ASP A 1 4.53 -19.04 3.13
N THR A 2 4.99 -19.86 4.07
CA THR A 2 6.07 -20.83 3.82
C THR A 2 5.69 -21.94 2.85
N LEU A 3 4.42 -22.32 2.75
CA LEU A 3 3.94 -23.40 1.89
C LEU A 3 3.64 -22.96 0.46
N HIS A 4 3.28 -21.70 0.25
CA HIS A 4 2.79 -21.21 -1.05
C HIS A 4 3.51 -19.96 -1.52
N LEU A 5 3.40 -18.84 -0.80
CA LEU A 5 3.90 -17.54 -1.25
C LEU A 5 5.42 -17.52 -1.43
N ILE A 6 6.16 -17.96 -0.42
CA ILE A 6 7.63 -17.95 -0.45
C ILE A 6 8.21 -18.84 -1.59
N PRO A 7 7.75 -20.09 -1.79
CA PRO A 7 8.19 -20.89 -2.92
C PRO A 7 7.94 -20.22 -4.27
N VAL A 8 6.73 -19.71 -4.51
CA VAL A 8 6.38 -19.04 -5.76
C VAL A 8 7.22 -17.79 -5.99
N LEU A 9 7.43 -16.95 -4.97
CA LEU A 9 8.28 -15.76 -5.10
C LEU A 9 9.75 -16.14 -5.42
N LYS A 10 10.25 -17.24 -4.87
CA LYS A 10 11.60 -17.74 -5.21
C LYS A 10 11.70 -18.19 -6.67
N GLU A 11 10.68 -18.85 -7.20
CA GLU A 11 10.62 -19.23 -8.62
C GLU A 11 10.58 -17.98 -9.53
N ILE A 12 9.76 -16.98 -9.17
CA ILE A 12 9.69 -15.71 -9.91
C ILE A 12 11.04 -14.99 -9.90
N LEU A 13 11.69 -14.90 -8.73
CA LEU A 13 13.00 -14.26 -8.59
C LEU A 13 14.13 -15.03 -9.29
N ALA A 14 13.99 -16.35 -9.45
CA ALA A 14 14.93 -17.14 -10.27
C ALA A 14 14.82 -16.82 -11.77
N ILE A 15 13.62 -16.43 -12.23
CA ILE A 15 13.39 -16.01 -13.63
C ILE A 15 13.81 -14.55 -13.84
N ASN A 16 13.39 -13.66 -12.92
CA ASN A 16 13.73 -12.24 -12.98
C ASN A 16 14.13 -11.73 -11.58
N PRO A 17 15.45 -11.66 -11.27
CA PRO A 17 15.93 -11.21 -9.97
C PRO A 17 15.73 -9.70 -9.72
N ASP A 18 15.44 -8.92 -10.76
CA ASP A 18 15.31 -7.47 -10.67
C ASP A 18 13.87 -7.00 -10.37
N ILE A 19 12.91 -7.93 -10.32
CA ILE A 19 11.51 -7.59 -10.02
C ILE A 19 11.39 -6.93 -8.64
N LYS A 20 10.57 -5.86 -8.57
CA LYS A 20 10.29 -5.17 -7.32
C LYS A 20 9.04 -5.73 -6.67
N ILE A 21 9.13 -5.97 -5.37
CA ILE A 21 8.05 -6.58 -4.59
C ILE A 21 7.49 -5.56 -3.60
N MET A 22 6.18 -5.31 -3.69
CA MET A 22 5.44 -4.52 -2.73
C MET A 22 4.50 -5.42 -1.93
N GLY A 23 4.53 -5.29 -0.60
CA GLY A 23 3.60 -5.97 0.29
C GLY A 23 2.48 -5.04 0.74
N SER A 24 1.22 -5.47 0.63
CA SER A 24 0.06 -4.70 1.07
C SER A 24 -0.87 -5.56 1.92
N PRO A 25 -0.97 -5.34 3.25
CA PRO A 25 -1.90 -6.07 4.09
C PRO A 25 -3.34 -5.59 3.89
N TRP A 26 -4.27 -6.53 3.80
CA TRP A 26 -5.70 -6.23 3.72
C TRP A 26 -6.33 -6.03 5.10
N SER A 27 -5.70 -6.52 6.16
CA SER A 27 -6.12 -6.31 7.54
C SER A 27 -4.98 -6.59 8.53
N ALA A 28 -5.00 -5.89 9.65
CA ALA A 28 -4.25 -6.33 10.82
C ALA A 28 -4.86 -7.61 11.41
N PRO A 29 -4.13 -8.36 12.25
CA PRO A 29 -4.69 -9.48 13.03
C PRO A 29 -5.94 -9.05 13.79
N VAL A 30 -6.98 -9.92 13.78
CA VAL A 30 -8.31 -9.59 14.31
C VAL A 30 -8.30 -9.15 15.78
N TRP A 31 -7.38 -9.69 16.59
CA TRP A 31 -7.26 -9.31 18.01
C TRP A 31 -6.73 -7.88 18.23
N MET A 32 -6.10 -7.26 17.21
CA MET A 32 -5.66 -5.87 17.24
C MET A 32 -6.78 -4.88 16.84
N LYS A 33 -7.89 -5.39 16.30
CA LYS A 33 -8.97 -4.56 15.72
C LYS A 33 -10.05 -4.24 16.73
N SER A 34 -10.69 -3.09 16.55
CA SER A 34 -11.76 -2.58 17.41
C SER A 34 -12.99 -3.49 17.46
N ASN A 35 -13.29 -4.19 16.36
CA ASN A 35 -14.45 -5.08 16.23
C ASN A 35 -14.10 -6.58 16.38
N LYS A 36 -12.83 -6.92 16.55
CA LYS A 36 -12.33 -8.31 16.63
C LYS A 36 -12.84 -9.23 15.52
N ASN A 37 -12.99 -8.66 14.32
CA ASN A 37 -13.50 -9.34 13.12
C ASN A 37 -12.53 -9.17 11.95
N SER A 38 -12.51 -10.11 10.99
CA SER A 38 -11.73 -9.99 9.75
C SER A 38 -12.22 -8.87 8.85
N VAL A 39 -13.52 -8.55 8.88
CA VAL A 39 -14.15 -7.53 8.04
C VAL A 39 -14.31 -6.22 8.81
N GLY A 40 -13.88 -5.12 8.21
CA GLY A 40 -14.04 -3.76 8.77
C GLY A 40 -13.30 -3.54 10.09
N GLY A 41 -13.81 -2.61 10.90
CA GLY A 41 -13.17 -2.18 12.14
C GLY A 41 -11.89 -1.39 11.92
N ASN A 42 -11.34 -0.85 12.99
CA ASN A 42 -10.11 -0.04 12.99
C ASN A 42 -9.00 -0.75 13.77
N LEU A 43 -7.76 -0.43 13.46
CA LEU A 43 -6.64 -0.80 14.31
C LEU A 43 -6.69 0.00 15.62
N ASN A 44 -6.69 -0.70 16.77
CA ASN A 44 -6.67 -0.02 18.07
C ASN A 44 -5.31 0.66 18.29
N PRO A 45 -5.28 1.94 18.68
CA PRO A 45 -4.02 2.68 18.89
C PRO A 45 -3.06 2.02 19.88
N GLN A 46 -3.58 1.34 20.90
CA GLN A 46 -2.78 0.57 21.86
C GLN A 46 -1.93 -0.54 21.22
N HIS A 47 -2.26 -0.96 19.98
CA HIS A 47 -1.54 -1.99 19.24
C HIS A 47 -0.63 -1.44 18.13
N TYR A 48 -0.55 -0.13 17.95
CA TYR A 48 0.26 0.47 16.88
C TYR A 48 1.73 0.03 16.93
N SER A 49 2.35 0.08 18.11
CA SER A 49 3.75 -0.37 18.26
C SER A 49 3.93 -1.85 17.95
N VAL A 50 2.97 -2.69 18.37
CA VAL A 50 3.02 -4.14 18.10
C VAL A 50 2.81 -4.42 16.62
N TYR A 51 1.90 -3.69 15.96
CA TYR A 51 1.66 -3.83 14.53
C TYR A 51 2.86 -3.32 13.69
N ALA A 52 3.53 -2.25 14.12
CA ALA A 52 4.79 -1.83 13.50
C ALA A 52 5.86 -2.93 13.57
N GLN A 53 5.99 -3.61 14.73
CA GLN A 53 6.89 -4.76 14.88
C GLN A 53 6.47 -5.97 14.03
N TYR A 54 5.20 -6.13 13.71
CA TYR A 54 4.73 -7.15 12.76
C TYR A 54 5.33 -6.92 11.37
N PHE A 55 5.32 -5.67 10.87
CA PHE A 55 5.98 -5.32 9.60
C PHE A 55 7.49 -5.57 9.62
N VAL A 56 8.15 -5.18 10.72
CA VAL A 56 9.59 -5.44 10.89
C VAL A 56 9.89 -6.95 10.78
N LYS A 57 9.14 -7.77 11.51
CA LYS A 57 9.31 -9.24 11.48
C LYS A 57 8.99 -9.85 10.11
N TYR A 58 7.94 -9.36 9.44
CA TYR A 58 7.59 -9.79 8.09
C TYR A 58 8.75 -9.55 7.12
N ILE A 59 9.27 -8.32 7.08
CA ILE A 59 10.37 -7.94 6.18
C ILE A 59 11.63 -8.76 6.49
N GLN A 60 11.96 -8.92 7.76
CA GLN A 60 13.12 -9.72 8.19
C GLN A 60 12.97 -11.20 7.82
N ALA A 61 11.78 -11.77 8.00
CA ALA A 61 11.49 -13.16 7.64
C ALA A 61 11.56 -13.38 6.12
N MET A 62 11.04 -12.46 5.32
CA MET A 62 11.14 -12.52 3.86
C MET A 62 12.60 -12.42 3.41
N LYS A 63 13.36 -11.49 3.98
CA LYS A 63 14.80 -11.34 3.72
C LYS A 63 15.60 -12.60 4.08
N ALA A 64 15.28 -13.23 5.19
CA ALA A 64 15.90 -14.50 5.61
C ALA A 64 15.63 -15.66 4.61
N ASN A 65 14.57 -15.54 3.81
CA ASN A 65 14.23 -16.45 2.72
C ASN A 65 14.80 -16.00 1.36
N GLY A 66 15.63 -14.97 1.31
CA GLY A 66 16.22 -14.45 0.07
C GLY A 66 15.28 -13.56 -0.74
N ILE A 67 14.19 -13.06 -0.13
CA ILE A 67 13.18 -12.22 -0.76
C ILE A 67 13.27 -10.80 -0.19
N THR A 68 13.59 -9.84 -1.06
CA THR A 68 13.58 -8.42 -0.68
C THR A 68 12.18 -7.84 -0.87
N ILE A 69 11.63 -7.23 0.17
CA ILE A 69 10.42 -6.42 0.07
C ILE A 69 10.84 -4.97 -0.15
N ASP A 70 10.65 -4.46 -1.37
CA ASP A 70 11.09 -3.12 -1.76
C ASP A 70 10.21 -2.02 -1.20
N ALA A 71 8.91 -2.29 -1.06
CA ALA A 71 7.95 -1.35 -0.50
C ALA A 71 6.84 -2.08 0.27
N ILE A 72 6.18 -1.37 1.17
CA ILE A 72 4.92 -1.79 1.79
C ILE A 72 3.90 -0.65 1.76
N THR A 73 2.62 -1.02 1.78
CA THR A 73 1.57 -0.09 2.18
C THR A 73 1.13 -0.44 3.61
N PRO A 74 0.81 0.52 4.47
CA PRO A 74 0.31 0.23 5.83
C PRO A 74 -1.04 -0.51 5.83
N GLN A 75 -1.86 -0.28 4.80
CA GLN A 75 -3.18 -0.87 4.62
C GLN A 75 -3.64 -0.77 3.17
N ASN A 76 -4.07 -1.88 2.58
CA ASN A 76 -4.83 -1.88 1.32
C ASN A 76 -6.22 -1.26 1.55
N GLU A 77 -6.62 -0.35 0.68
CA GLU A 77 -7.94 0.29 0.68
C GLU A 77 -8.42 0.77 2.06
N PRO A 78 -7.71 1.71 2.70
CA PRO A 78 -7.95 2.05 4.11
C PRO A 78 -9.32 2.70 4.37
N GLN A 79 -10.12 3.00 3.35
CA GLN A 79 -11.49 3.50 3.51
C GLN A 79 -12.56 2.50 3.06
N HIS A 80 -12.17 1.29 2.64
CA HIS A 80 -13.11 0.24 2.25
C HIS A 80 -13.16 -0.88 3.30
N GLY A 81 -14.20 -0.85 4.14
CA GLY A 81 -14.39 -1.85 5.20
C GLY A 81 -15.22 -3.08 4.79
N GLY A 82 -15.51 -3.28 3.50
CA GLY A 82 -16.40 -4.33 3.00
C GLY A 82 -15.71 -5.63 2.57
N ASN A 83 -14.43 -5.60 2.25
CA ASN A 83 -13.68 -6.78 1.85
C ASN A 83 -13.47 -7.77 3.02
N ASN A 84 -13.26 -9.04 2.69
CA ASN A 84 -12.86 -10.05 3.67
C ASN A 84 -11.47 -10.62 3.31
N PRO A 85 -10.38 -10.24 3.99
CA PRO A 85 -10.34 -9.31 5.13
C PRO A 85 -10.35 -7.83 4.73
N SER A 86 -10.59 -6.93 5.70
CA SER A 86 -10.46 -5.48 5.53
C SER A 86 -10.24 -4.76 6.86
N LEU A 87 -9.74 -3.53 6.80
CA LEU A 87 -9.54 -2.67 7.97
C LEU A 87 -9.70 -1.20 7.54
N VAL A 88 -10.42 -0.43 8.31
CA VAL A 88 -10.60 1.01 8.06
C VAL A 88 -9.56 1.81 8.83
N MET A 89 -8.89 2.73 8.13
CA MET A 89 -7.90 3.63 8.72
C MET A 89 -8.07 5.03 8.13
N SER A 90 -8.31 6.05 8.95
CA SER A 90 -8.35 7.43 8.47
C SER A 90 -6.94 7.95 8.16
N ALA A 91 -6.84 9.03 7.38
CA ALA A 91 -5.56 9.69 7.10
C ALA A 91 -4.84 10.09 8.40
N ALA A 92 -5.57 10.65 9.37
CA ALA A 92 -5.01 10.99 10.68
C ALA A 92 -4.46 9.77 11.44
N HIS A 93 -5.16 8.62 11.42
CA HIS A 93 -4.69 7.39 12.03
C HIS A 93 -3.46 6.81 11.31
N GLN A 94 -3.44 6.85 9.97
CA GLN A 94 -2.29 6.40 9.20
C GLN A 94 -1.08 7.31 9.42
N THR A 95 -1.29 8.63 9.51
CA THR A 95 -0.27 9.62 9.87
C THR A 95 0.37 9.30 11.22
N ASP A 96 -0.46 9.11 12.25
CA ASP A 96 0.01 8.79 13.61
C ASP A 96 0.76 7.45 13.64
N PHE A 97 0.22 6.42 13.00
CA PHE A 97 0.87 5.11 12.89
C PHE A 97 2.24 5.19 12.22
N ILE A 98 2.36 5.96 11.13
CA ILE A 98 3.62 6.09 10.39
C ILE A 98 4.65 6.88 11.20
N LYS A 99 4.31 8.08 11.68
CA LYS A 99 5.29 8.98 12.31
C LYS A 99 5.76 8.51 13.68
N ASN A 100 4.87 7.90 14.47
CA ASN A 100 5.15 7.56 15.86
C ASN A 100 5.49 6.08 16.10
N HIS A 101 5.21 5.19 15.12
CA HIS A 101 5.39 3.75 15.30
C HIS A 101 6.13 3.09 14.14
N LEU A 102 5.60 3.09 12.92
CA LEU A 102 6.15 2.32 11.80
C LEU A 102 7.49 2.85 11.32
N GLY A 103 7.58 4.17 11.07
CA GLY A 103 8.83 4.82 10.64
C GLY A 103 9.96 4.64 11.64
N PRO A 104 9.75 5.00 12.94
CA PRO A 104 10.73 4.74 13.99
C PRO A 104 11.13 3.28 14.15
N ALA A 105 10.17 2.33 14.00
CA ALA A 105 10.47 0.89 14.07
C ALA A 105 11.36 0.44 12.91
N PHE A 106 11.11 0.92 11.68
CA PHE A 106 11.95 0.65 10.52
C PHE A 106 13.36 1.22 10.70
N GLN A 107 13.46 2.47 11.16
CA GLN A 107 14.73 3.12 11.43
C GLN A 107 15.54 2.35 12.48
N ALA A 108 14.93 1.98 13.59
CA ALA A 108 15.58 1.22 14.66
C ALA A 108 16.04 -0.18 14.21
N ALA A 109 15.31 -0.81 13.28
CA ALA A 109 15.64 -2.11 12.73
C ALA A 109 16.59 -2.06 11.52
N GLY A 110 17.01 -0.89 11.06
CA GLY A 110 17.84 -0.72 9.85
C GLY A 110 17.13 -1.16 8.57
N ILE A 111 15.80 -1.05 8.52
CA ILE A 111 14.98 -1.42 7.37
C ILE A 111 14.87 -0.23 6.41
N THR A 112 15.19 -0.48 5.12
CA THR A 112 15.12 0.51 4.05
C THR A 112 13.92 0.32 3.12
N THR A 113 13.04 -0.63 3.41
CA THR A 113 11.77 -0.85 2.69
C THR A 113 10.96 0.43 2.68
N LYS A 114 10.50 0.83 1.49
CA LYS A 114 9.75 2.07 1.29
C LYS A 114 8.35 1.97 1.90
N ILE A 115 7.89 3.03 2.55
CA ILE A 115 6.51 3.17 3.00
C ILE A 115 5.74 3.96 1.94
N VAL A 116 4.68 3.36 1.40
CA VAL A 116 3.79 3.95 0.40
C VAL A 116 2.40 4.06 1.01
N VAL A 117 1.81 5.25 0.99
CA VAL A 117 0.53 5.51 1.65
C VAL A 117 -0.65 5.40 0.70
N TRP A 118 -1.86 5.42 1.22
CA TRP A 118 -3.14 5.39 0.55
C TRP A 118 -3.46 4.00 0.00
N ASP A 119 -2.95 3.61 -1.16
CA ASP A 119 -3.23 2.31 -1.79
C ASP A 119 -4.74 2.08 -1.99
N HIS A 120 -5.40 3.06 -2.64
CA HIS A 120 -6.86 3.10 -2.81
C HIS A 120 -7.26 4.01 -3.99
N ASN A 121 -8.58 4.20 -4.18
CA ASN A 121 -9.21 4.86 -5.30
C ASN A 121 -8.78 6.32 -5.54
N CYS A 122 -8.89 6.73 -6.80
CA CYS A 122 -8.56 8.07 -7.27
C CYS A 122 -9.56 9.18 -6.82
N ASN A 123 -10.64 8.82 -6.10
CA ASN A 123 -11.66 9.79 -5.65
C ASN A 123 -11.24 10.62 -4.41
N ARG A 124 -10.11 10.28 -3.75
CA ARG A 124 -9.68 10.95 -2.50
C ARG A 124 -8.19 11.30 -2.51
N PRO A 125 -7.71 12.16 -3.44
CA PRO A 125 -6.32 12.65 -3.44
C PRO A 125 -5.96 13.43 -2.17
N ASP A 126 -6.95 13.98 -1.48
CA ASP A 126 -6.81 14.66 -0.20
C ASP A 126 -6.24 13.76 0.91
N TYR A 127 -6.54 12.46 0.90
CA TYR A 127 -6.06 11.53 1.92
C TYR A 127 -4.51 11.43 1.96
N PRO A 128 -3.82 11.08 0.87
CA PRO A 128 -2.35 11.07 0.89
C PRO A 128 -1.76 12.47 1.07
N ILE A 129 -2.41 13.54 0.56
CA ILE A 129 -1.96 14.92 0.79
C ILE A 129 -2.00 15.27 2.28
N GLU A 130 -3.05 14.89 3.01
CA GLU A 130 -3.14 15.10 4.46
C GLU A 130 -1.97 14.46 5.21
N ILE A 131 -1.62 13.20 4.88
CA ILE A 131 -0.47 12.51 5.48
C ILE A 131 0.85 13.22 5.15
N LEU A 132 1.02 13.62 3.90
CA LEU A 132 2.25 14.25 3.40
C LEU A 132 2.39 15.69 3.89
N ASN A 133 1.31 16.35 4.31
CA ASN A 133 1.36 17.65 4.96
C ASN A 133 1.89 17.61 6.41
N ASP A 134 1.93 16.44 7.06
CA ASP A 134 2.64 16.27 8.33
C ASP A 134 4.14 16.03 8.06
N PRO A 135 5.04 16.96 8.41
CA PRO A 135 6.47 16.82 8.07
C PRO A 135 7.13 15.60 8.70
N ALA A 136 6.68 15.17 9.89
CA ALA A 136 7.23 14.01 10.56
C ALA A 136 6.83 12.71 9.87
N ALA A 137 5.55 12.56 9.49
CA ALA A 137 5.10 11.43 8.68
C ALA A 137 5.75 11.45 7.29
N LYS A 138 5.77 12.60 6.62
CA LYS A 138 6.37 12.78 5.29
C LYS A 138 7.81 12.32 5.23
N SER A 139 8.59 12.49 6.31
CA SER A 139 10.00 12.08 6.35
C SER A 139 10.18 10.55 6.19
N PHE A 140 9.21 9.75 6.57
CA PHE A 140 9.22 8.30 6.44
C PHE A 140 8.52 7.79 5.15
N VAL A 141 7.67 8.61 4.54
CA VAL A 141 6.86 8.22 3.37
C VAL A 141 7.64 8.42 2.08
N HIS A 142 7.69 7.37 1.25
CA HIS A 142 8.30 7.41 -0.07
C HIS A 142 7.35 7.95 -1.13
N GLY A 143 6.07 7.64 -1.05
CA GLY A 143 5.07 8.02 -2.05
C GLY A 143 3.67 7.53 -1.72
N SER A 144 2.79 7.62 -2.71
CA SER A 144 1.38 7.21 -2.62
C SER A 144 1.02 6.23 -3.73
N ALA A 145 0.10 5.31 -3.46
CA ALA A 145 -0.39 4.32 -4.42
C ALA A 145 -1.89 4.51 -4.69
N PHE A 146 -2.32 4.15 -5.90
CA PHE A 146 -3.68 4.40 -6.37
C PHE A 146 -4.30 3.18 -7.06
N HIS A 147 -5.64 3.08 -6.90
CA HIS A 147 -6.56 2.22 -7.62
C HIS A 147 -7.54 3.08 -8.44
N LEU A 148 -8.19 2.52 -9.46
CA LEU A 148 -9.11 3.30 -10.31
C LEU A 148 -10.50 2.65 -10.40
N TYR A 149 -11.04 2.19 -9.27
CA TYR A 149 -12.45 1.78 -9.19
C TYR A 149 -13.39 2.98 -9.05
N GLU A 150 -12.89 4.09 -8.48
CA GLU A 150 -13.61 5.35 -8.32
C GLU A 150 -12.68 6.54 -8.57
N GLY A 151 -13.25 7.64 -9.06
CA GLY A 151 -12.50 8.87 -9.35
C GLY A 151 -11.89 8.88 -10.74
N ASP A 152 -10.87 9.70 -10.92
CA ASP A 152 -10.15 9.88 -12.18
C ASP A 152 -8.64 9.83 -11.93
N VAL A 153 -7.90 9.26 -12.86
CA VAL A 153 -6.46 9.04 -12.75
C VAL A 153 -5.65 10.34 -12.60
N SER A 154 -6.23 11.49 -12.95
CA SER A 154 -5.63 12.81 -12.71
C SER A 154 -5.45 13.16 -11.23
N ALA A 155 -6.08 12.40 -10.33
CA ALA A 155 -5.83 12.51 -8.88
C ALA A 155 -4.35 12.34 -8.52
N LEU A 156 -3.61 11.52 -9.28
CA LEU A 156 -2.17 11.37 -9.10
C LEU A 156 -1.44 12.70 -9.34
N SER A 157 -1.83 13.45 -10.38
CA SER A 157 -1.25 14.77 -10.64
C SER A 157 -1.53 15.77 -9.53
N GLN A 158 -2.70 15.72 -8.89
CA GLN A 158 -3.01 16.58 -7.73
C GLN A 158 -2.05 16.32 -6.56
N VAL A 159 -1.75 15.05 -6.28
CA VAL A 159 -0.78 14.69 -5.23
C VAL A 159 0.64 15.08 -5.64
N HIS A 160 1.01 14.92 -6.92
CA HIS A 160 2.30 15.37 -7.43
C HIS A 160 2.48 16.88 -7.30
N GLU A 161 1.49 17.67 -7.66
CA GLU A 161 1.53 19.12 -7.55
C GLU A 161 1.70 19.59 -6.11
N ALA A 162 1.04 18.91 -5.15
CA ALA A 162 1.16 19.20 -3.73
C ALA A 162 2.53 18.75 -3.14
N HIS A 163 3.05 17.61 -3.61
CA HIS A 163 4.27 16.98 -3.09
C HIS A 163 5.14 16.39 -4.21
N PRO A 164 5.80 17.23 -5.04
CA PRO A 164 6.54 16.78 -6.22
C PRO A 164 7.79 15.93 -5.90
N ASP A 165 8.22 15.95 -4.66
CA ASP A 165 9.32 15.14 -4.14
C ASP A 165 8.92 13.68 -3.82
N LYS A 166 7.62 13.34 -3.90
CA LYS A 166 7.11 12.01 -3.57
C LYS A 166 6.78 11.20 -4.82
N ALA A 167 7.04 9.90 -4.74
CA ALA A 167 6.72 8.97 -5.82
C ALA A 167 5.22 8.66 -5.86
N LEU A 168 4.74 8.32 -7.06
CA LEU A 168 3.37 7.87 -7.28
C LEU A 168 3.39 6.50 -7.93
N TYR A 169 2.46 5.64 -7.52
CA TYR A 169 2.32 4.27 -8.00
C TYR A 169 0.86 4.00 -8.36
N PHE A 170 0.66 3.15 -9.35
CA PHE A 170 -0.63 2.56 -9.65
C PHE A 170 -0.54 1.07 -9.30
N THR A 171 -1.31 0.61 -8.34
CA THR A 171 -1.09 -0.69 -7.70
C THR A 171 -2.19 -1.70 -7.96
N GLU A 172 -3.41 -1.28 -8.27
CA GLU A 172 -4.49 -2.22 -8.45
C GLU A 172 -5.59 -1.73 -9.42
N GLN A 173 -6.01 -2.65 -10.30
CA GLN A 173 -7.23 -2.57 -11.08
C GLN A 173 -7.67 -3.97 -11.49
N TRP A 174 -8.84 -4.39 -11.05
CA TRP A 174 -9.40 -5.69 -11.38
C TRP A 174 -10.10 -5.68 -12.73
N THR A 175 -10.05 -6.81 -13.43
CA THR A 175 -10.81 -7.10 -14.64
C THR A 175 -11.49 -8.45 -14.51
N GLY A 176 -12.80 -8.50 -14.72
CA GLY A 176 -13.59 -9.73 -14.59
C GLY A 176 -13.41 -10.70 -15.75
N SER A 177 -13.47 -12.01 -15.45
CA SER A 177 -13.40 -13.07 -16.47
C SER A 177 -14.60 -13.11 -17.41
N ASN A 178 -15.74 -12.52 -17.00
CA ASN A 178 -16.98 -12.50 -17.76
C ASN A 178 -17.23 -11.17 -18.49
N SER A 179 -16.20 -10.34 -18.61
CA SER A 179 -16.29 -9.03 -19.24
C SER A 179 -15.93 -9.06 -20.72
N ASN A 180 -16.08 -7.92 -21.40
CA ASN A 180 -15.71 -7.79 -22.82
C ASN A 180 -14.21 -7.54 -22.94
N PHE A 181 -13.44 -8.55 -23.31
CA PHE A 181 -11.97 -8.48 -23.43
C PHE A 181 -11.49 -7.27 -24.25
N ASP A 182 -12.09 -7.03 -25.42
CA ASP A 182 -11.72 -5.91 -26.30
C ASP A 182 -11.91 -4.53 -25.63
N GLY A 183 -13.06 -4.36 -24.97
CA GLY A 183 -13.39 -3.14 -24.24
C GLY A 183 -12.46 -2.94 -23.05
N ASP A 184 -12.26 -3.97 -22.27
CA ASP A 184 -11.42 -3.95 -21.07
C ASP A 184 -9.95 -3.71 -21.40
N LEU A 185 -9.42 -4.37 -22.42
CA LEU A 185 -8.05 -4.17 -22.88
C LEU A 185 -7.82 -2.71 -23.29
N LYS A 186 -8.72 -2.16 -24.11
CA LYS A 186 -8.66 -0.75 -24.54
C LYS A 186 -8.74 0.21 -23.36
N TRP A 187 -9.65 -0.07 -22.43
CA TRP A 187 -9.84 0.74 -21.23
C TRP A 187 -8.59 0.71 -20.34
N HIS A 188 -8.02 -0.48 -20.08
CA HIS A 188 -6.80 -0.65 -19.29
C HIS A 188 -5.61 0.05 -19.90
N ILE A 189 -5.37 -0.16 -21.20
CA ILE A 189 -4.26 0.51 -21.88
C ILE A 189 -4.41 2.04 -21.79
N LYS A 190 -5.63 2.56 -22.06
CA LYS A 190 -5.89 4.00 -22.05
C LYS A 190 -5.79 4.60 -20.64
N ASN A 191 -6.51 4.04 -19.67
CA ASN A 191 -6.72 4.69 -18.37
C ASN A 191 -5.69 4.25 -17.34
N VAL A 192 -5.29 2.96 -17.33
CA VAL A 192 -4.33 2.45 -16.37
C VAL A 192 -2.90 2.66 -16.90
N VAL A 193 -2.52 2.00 -18.00
CA VAL A 193 -1.12 2.02 -18.45
C VAL A 193 -0.71 3.42 -18.89
N ILE A 194 -1.40 4.01 -19.89
CA ILE A 194 -1.06 5.34 -20.40
C ILE A 194 -1.50 6.43 -19.41
N GLY A 195 -2.68 6.29 -18.85
CA GLY A 195 -3.27 7.30 -17.94
C GLY A 195 -2.42 7.50 -16.69
N SER A 196 -2.03 6.44 -15.99
CA SER A 196 -1.22 6.56 -14.79
C SER A 196 0.16 7.14 -15.08
N MET A 197 0.82 6.69 -16.18
CA MET A 197 2.13 7.20 -16.58
C MET A 197 2.10 8.69 -16.94
N ARG A 198 1.02 9.15 -17.60
CA ARG A 198 0.81 10.58 -17.89
C ARG A 198 0.55 11.41 -16.64
N ASN A 199 0.14 10.78 -15.56
CA ASN A 199 -0.11 11.39 -14.25
C ASN A 199 0.96 11.00 -13.23
N TRP A 200 2.23 10.90 -13.67
CA TRP A 200 3.42 10.77 -12.82
C TRP A 200 3.62 9.42 -12.13
N SER A 201 2.85 8.38 -12.45
CA SER A 201 3.12 7.04 -11.94
C SER A 201 4.46 6.51 -12.45
N LYS A 202 5.13 5.77 -11.58
CA LYS A 202 6.41 5.09 -11.87
C LYS A 202 6.18 3.61 -12.09
#